data_35ae44875c128a42ed27be34c64e308f
#
_entry.id   35ae44875c128a42ed27be34c64e308f
#
_cell.length_a   1.000
_cell.length_b   1.000
_cell.length_c   1.000
_cell.angle_alpha   90.00
_cell.angle_beta   90.00
_cell.angle_gamma   90.00
#
_symmetry.space_group_name_H-M   'P 1'
#
loop_
_entity.id
_entity.type
_entity.pdbx_description
1 polymer ?
#
loop_
_entity_poly.entity_id
_entity_poly.type
_entity_poly.pdbx_seq_one_letter_code
_entity_poly.pdbx_strand_id
1 'polypeptide(L)'
;MAIERISFKQMLTILIKLVTILREKNIYLPREKQDFRIKSTSFKSGGVIPKRFTPFGKDVHPDFFWTGIPKNTKSFAIICDDPDTPSGNIFTHWVVKNIPVSVTKIDEGEQIGEEIKNSWGFTKYSGPKPPSGKHRYYFKLYAIREDKLVARTLNALRKEIEVKKVGEATLMGTYSKE
;
A
#
# COMPACT_ATOMS: atom_id res chain seq x y z
N MET A 1 -18.27 36.09 32.45
CA MET A 1 -18.79 34.71 32.46
C MET A 1 -17.63 33.78 32.17
N ALA A 2 -17.19 32.99 33.18
CA ALA A 2 -16.10 32.04 32.99
C ALA A 2 -16.63 30.79 32.26
N ILE A 3 -16.07 30.49 31.10
CA ILE A 3 -16.37 29.25 30.40
C ILE A 3 -15.59 28.13 31.11
N GLU A 4 -16.31 27.31 31.91
CA GLU A 4 -15.70 26.14 32.54
C GLU A 4 -15.14 25.19 31.46
N ARG A 5 -13.84 24.95 31.52
CA ARG A 5 -13.17 23.97 30.65
C ARG A 5 -13.54 22.57 31.09
N ILE A 6 -14.32 21.88 30.31
CA ILE A 6 -14.64 20.46 30.49
C ILE A 6 -13.34 19.63 30.50
N SER A 7 -13.12 18.83 31.54
CA SER A 7 -11.94 17.97 31.65
C SER A 7 -12.00 16.83 30.61
N PHE A 8 -10.84 16.30 30.19
CA PHE A 8 -10.75 15.16 29.28
C PHE A 8 -11.57 13.95 29.76
N LYS A 9 -11.58 13.69 31.09
CA LYS A 9 -12.37 12.62 31.71
C LYS A 9 -13.88 12.85 31.56
N GLN A 10 -14.34 14.09 31.70
CA GLN A 10 -15.74 14.47 31.51
C GLN A 10 -16.15 14.33 30.05
N MET A 11 -15.31 14.75 29.09
CA MET A 11 -15.53 14.57 27.66
C MET A 11 -15.64 13.08 27.28
N LEU A 12 -14.75 12.24 27.80
CA LEU A 12 -14.76 10.79 27.55
C LEU A 12 -16.05 10.15 28.09
N THR A 13 -16.50 10.55 29.28
CA THR A 13 -17.74 10.04 29.86
C THR A 13 -18.98 10.43 29.03
N ILE A 14 -19.03 11.67 28.56
CA ILE A 14 -20.10 12.16 27.68
C ILE A 14 -20.13 11.38 26.37
N LEU A 15 -18.95 11.14 25.76
CA LEU A 15 -18.84 10.40 24.51
C LEU A 15 -19.31 8.95 24.68
N ILE A 16 -18.92 8.28 25.75
CA ILE A 16 -19.36 6.89 26.03
C ILE A 16 -20.88 6.84 26.21
N LYS A 17 -21.48 7.75 26.99
CA LYS A 17 -22.95 7.84 27.14
C LYS A 17 -23.66 8.07 25.81
N LEU A 18 -23.13 8.98 24.99
CA LEU A 18 -23.71 9.27 23.65
C LEU A 18 -23.69 8.04 22.75
N VAL A 19 -22.58 7.33 22.70
CA VAL A 19 -22.43 6.08 21.92
C VAL A 19 -23.41 5.02 22.40
N THR A 20 -23.62 4.88 23.72
CA THR A 20 -24.58 3.94 24.29
C THR A 20 -26.01 4.29 23.89
N ILE A 21 -26.40 5.55 24.03
CA ILE A 21 -27.75 6.02 23.62
C ILE A 21 -28.01 5.83 22.12
N LEU A 22 -27.00 6.08 21.29
CA LEU A 22 -27.12 5.88 19.82
C LEU A 22 -27.26 4.40 19.46
N ARG A 23 -26.60 3.51 20.20
CA ARG A 23 -26.76 2.05 20.05
C ARG A 23 -28.17 1.57 20.45
N GLU A 24 -28.67 2.03 21.60
CA GLU A 24 -30.01 1.67 22.09
C GLU A 24 -31.13 2.17 21.17
N LYS A 25 -30.94 3.34 20.52
CA LYS A 25 -31.92 3.89 19.57
C LYS A 25 -31.73 3.37 18.14
N ASN A 26 -30.84 2.40 17.91
CA ASN A 26 -30.53 1.85 16.58
C ASN A 26 -30.13 2.92 15.56
N ILE A 27 -29.58 4.06 16.03
CA ILE A 27 -29.08 5.13 15.18
C ILE A 27 -27.73 4.69 14.65
N TYR A 28 -27.68 4.39 13.35
CA TYR A 28 -26.46 4.02 12.64
C TYR A 28 -25.55 5.24 12.55
N LEU A 29 -24.48 5.29 13.36
CA LEU A 29 -23.40 6.20 13.09
C LEU A 29 -22.73 5.74 11.81
N PRO A 30 -22.61 6.56 10.77
CA PRO A 30 -21.86 6.18 9.58
C PRO A 30 -20.45 5.84 10.03
N ARG A 31 -20.01 4.59 9.83
CA ARG A 31 -18.59 4.27 9.97
C ARG A 31 -17.85 5.21 9.03
N GLU A 32 -16.94 6.01 9.57
CA GLU A 32 -15.99 6.73 8.73
C GLU A 32 -15.47 5.74 7.69
N LYS A 33 -15.63 6.10 6.41
CA LYS A 33 -15.08 5.32 5.31
C LYS A 33 -13.57 5.35 5.49
N GLN A 34 -13.02 4.30 6.11
CA GLN A 34 -11.59 4.19 6.28
C GLN A 34 -10.97 4.17 4.89
N ASP A 35 -10.17 5.17 4.56
CA ASP A 35 -9.47 5.24 3.28
C ASP A 35 -8.54 4.03 3.15
N PHE A 36 -8.58 3.39 1.99
CA PHE A 36 -7.65 2.32 1.67
C PHE A 36 -6.23 2.88 1.59
N ARG A 37 -5.35 2.42 2.45
CA ARG A 37 -3.98 2.96 2.61
C ARG A 37 -2.97 1.83 2.78
N ILE A 38 -1.83 1.98 2.11
CA ILE A 38 -0.63 1.17 2.31
C ILE A 38 0.43 2.01 3.03
N LYS A 39 1.14 1.40 3.98
CA LYS A 39 2.21 2.01 4.78
C LYS A 39 3.36 1.03 4.95
N SER A 40 4.51 1.54 5.40
CA SER A 40 5.68 0.77 5.83
C SER A 40 6.19 1.32 7.15
N THR A 41 6.81 0.49 7.97
CA THR A 41 7.56 0.94 9.14
C THR A 41 8.96 1.40 8.76
N SER A 42 9.45 0.97 7.61
CA SER A 42 10.81 1.22 7.11
C SER A 42 11.01 2.64 6.57
N PHE A 43 9.95 3.26 6.00
CA PHE A 43 9.98 4.64 5.52
C PHE A 43 8.57 5.25 5.44
N LYS A 44 8.48 6.58 5.53
CA LYS A 44 7.23 7.33 5.37
C LYS A 44 7.03 7.71 3.90
N SER A 45 5.78 7.99 3.51
CA SER A 45 5.48 8.50 2.17
C SER A 45 6.27 9.79 1.88
N GLY A 46 6.94 9.84 0.72
CA GLY A 46 7.89 10.89 0.34
C GLY A 46 9.28 10.75 0.95
N GLY A 47 9.48 9.84 1.89
CA GLY A 47 10.77 9.60 2.55
C GLY A 47 11.76 8.82 1.70
N VAL A 48 13.00 8.77 2.18
CA VAL A 48 14.08 8.01 1.55
C VAL A 48 13.90 6.53 1.83
N ILE A 49 13.94 5.70 0.80
CA ILE A 49 13.97 4.24 0.93
C ILE A 49 15.36 3.85 1.49
N PRO A 50 15.43 3.14 2.62
CA PRO A 50 16.71 2.74 3.20
C PRO A 50 17.56 1.87 2.27
N LYS A 51 18.87 2.08 2.28
CA LYS A 51 19.87 1.39 1.44
C LYS A 51 19.73 -0.13 1.46
N ARG A 52 19.30 -0.71 2.59
CA ARG A 52 19.08 -2.16 2.73
C ARG A 52 18.09 -2.75 1.71
N PHE A 53 17.17 -1.95 1.20
CA PHE A 53 16.15 -2.33 0.20
C PHE A 53 16.59 -2.08 -1.24
N THR A 54 17.87 -1.85 -1.46
CA THR A 54 18.47 -1.56 -2.77
C THR A 54 19.55 -2.59 -3.10
N PRO A 55 20.00 -2.68 -4.35
CA PRO A 55 21.14 -3.54 -4.74
C PRO A 55 22.46 -3.26 -4.00
N PHE A 56 22.54 -2.12 -3.29
CA PHE A 56 23.68 -1.76 -2.45
C PHE A 56 23.55 -2.30 -1.01
N GLY A 57 22.46 -3.02 -0.70
CA GLY A 57 22.16 -3.66 0.56
C GLY A 57 21.69 -5.10 0.37
N LYS A 58 20.57 -5.47 1.00
CA LYS A 58 19.99 -6.82 0.90
C LYS A 58 19.19 -7.08 -0.38
N ASP A 59 18.75 -6.02 -1.06
CA ASP A 59 17.91 -6.05 -2.26
C ASP A 59 16.60 -6.84 -2.09
N VAL A 60 15.95 -6.68 -0.95
CA VAL A 60 14.64 -7.24 -0.63
C VAL A 60 13.61 -6.13 -0.53
N HIS A 61 12.33 -6.44 -0.76
CA HIS A 61 11.27 -5.44 -0.60
C HIS A 61 11.10 -5.04 0.87
N PRO A 62 10.70 -3.78 1.17
CA PRO A 62 10.34 -3.34 2.52
C PRO A 62 9.15 -4.11 3.08
N ASP A 63 8.93 -3.99 4.40
CA ASP A 63 7.69 -4.35 5.05
C ASP A 63 6.56 -3.45 4.57
N PHE A 64 5.35 -4.01 4.44
CA PHE A 64 4.14 -3.24 4.13
C PHE A 64 2.97 -3.70 4.99
N PHE A 65 2.09 -2.77 5.32
CA PHE A 65 0.80 -3.07 5.92
C PHE A 65 -0.27 -2.13 5.37
N TRP A 66 -1.53 -2.57 5.37
CA TRP A 66 -2.62 -1.79 4.81
C TRP A 66 -3.90 -1.88 5.62
N THR A 67 -4.70 -0.83 5.50
CA THR A 67 -5.97 -0.64 6.23
C THR A 67 -7.03 -0.09 5.30
N GLY A 68 -8.29 -0.10 5.74
CA GLY A 68 -9.39 0.47 4.96
C GLY A 68 -9.74 -0.33 3.72
N ILE A 69 -9.60 -1.65 3.79
CA ILE A 69 -9.81 -2.56 2.65
C ILE A 69 -11.21 -2.35 2.06
N PRO A 70 -11.33 -2.07 0.74
CA PRO A 70 -12.61 -1.92 0.08
C PRO A 70 -13.49 -3.16 0.20
N LYS A 71 -14.81 -2.96 0.25
CA LYS A 71 -15.77 -4.07 0.16
C LYS A 71 -15.57 -4.82 -1.15
N ASN A 72 -15.89 -6.12 -1.13
CA ASN A 72 -15.76 -7.04 -2.27
C ASN A 72 -14.30 -7.31 -2.72
N THR A 73 -13.30 -6.95 -1.91
CA THR A 73 -11.93 -7.40 -2.14
C THR A 73 -11.81 -8.90 -1.88
N LYS A 74 -11.21 -9.63 -2.80
CA LYS A 74 -10.94 -11.06 -2.69
C LYS A 74 -9.44 -11.40 -2.74
N SER A 75 -8.65 -10.55 -3.39
CA SER A 75 -7.19 -10.66 -3.40
C SER A 75 -6.54 -9.29 -3.55
N PHE A 76 -5.20 -9.24 -3.43
CA PHE A 76 -4.44 -8.03 -3.70
C PHE A 76 -3.34 -8.27 -4.75
N ALA A 77 -2.87 -7.16 -5.33
CA ALA A 77 -1.66 -7.12 -6.13
C ALA A 77 -0.84 -5.89 -5.74
N ILE A 78 0.50 -5.98 -5.83
CA ILE A 78 1.41 -4.86 -5.63
C ILE A 78 2.28 -4.70 -6.87
N ILE A 79 2.44 -3.46 -7.33
CA ILE A 79 3.37 -3.09 -8.40
C ILE A 79 4.23 -1.93 -7.88
N CYS A 80 5.56 -2.06 -8.01
CA CYS A 80 6.50 -0.99 -7.70
C CYS A 80 7.03 -0.39 -8.99
N ASP A 81 6.73 0.89 -9.22
CA ASP A 81 7.06 1.64 -10.44
C ASP A 81 7.99 2.82 -10.16
N ASP A 82 8.96 3.03 -11.03
CA ASP A 82 9.80 4.23 -11.15
C ASP A 82 9.44 4.97 -12.45
N PRO A 83 8.80 6.15 -12.39
CA PRO A 83 8.47 6.95 -13.57
C PRO A 83 9.58 7.92 -13.97
N ASP A 84 10.65 8.05 -13.17
CA ASP A 84 11.66 9.09 -13.34
C ASP A 84 12.88 8.63 -14.18
N THR A 85 12.68 7.56 -14.95
CA THR A 85 13.75 7.03 -15.81
C THR A 85 14.15 8.02 -16.92
N PRO A 86 15.42 8.06 -17.32
CA PRO A 86 15.88 8.96 -18.40
C PRO A 86 15.16 8.76 -19.73
N SER A 87 14.62 7.57 -19.99
CA SER A 87 13.85 7.26 -21.19
C SER A 87 12.43 7.80 -21.20
N GLY A 88 11.94 8.32 -20.06
CA GLY A 88 10.54 8.71 -19.87
C GLY A 88 9.54 7.55 -19.77
N ASN A 89 10.00 6.31 -19.87
CA ASN A 89 9.18 5.13 -19.70
C ASN A 89 9.12 4.70 -18.23
N ILE A 90 8.00 4.15 -17.81
CA ILE A 90 7.88 3.57 -16.47
C ILE A 90 8.76 2.32 -16.38
N PHE A 91 9.64 2.29 -15.37
CA PHE A 91 10.41 1.11 -15.06
C PHE A 91 9.82 0.40 -13.83
N THR A 92 9.46 -0.86 -13.99
CA THR A 92 8.81 -1.64 -12.93
C THR A 92 9.84 -2.49 -12.20
N HIS A 93 9.93 -2.29 -10.88
CA HIS A 93 10.88 -2.92 -9.99
C HIS A 93 10.37 -4.22 -9.35
N TRP A 94 9.06 -4.30 -9.13
CA TRP A 94 8.43 -5.45 -8.47
C TRP A 94 6.99 -5.62 -8.92
N VAL A 95 6.58 -6.86 -9.09
CA VAL A 95 5.21 -7.22 -9.46
C VAL A 95 4.81 -8.49 -8.74
N VAL A 96 3.84 -8.40 -7.86
CA VAL A 96 3.24 -9.54 -7.16
C VAL A 96 1.72 -9.46 -7.26
N LYS A 97 1.08 -10.57 -7.54
CA LYS A 97 -0.38 -10.72 -7.65
C LYS A 97 -0.88 -11.87 -6.79
N ASN A 98 -2.19 -12.03 -6.68
CA ASN A 98 -2.82 -13.14 -5.98
C ASN A 98 -2.41 -13.22 -4.51
N ILE A 99 -2.18 -12.07 -3.87
CA ILE A 99 -1.99 -11.99 -2.42
C ILE A 99 -3.35 -12.25 -1.78
N PRO A 100 -3.47 -13.23 -0.86
CA PRO A 100 -4.75 -13.57 -0.22
C PRO A 100 -5.38 -12.39 0.52
N VAL A 101 -6.70 -12.27 0.51
CA VAL A 101 -7.43 -11.18 1.20
C VAL A 101 -7.23 -11.18 2.71
N SER A 102 -6.90 -12.32 3.30
CA SER A 102 -6.57 -12.45 4.74
C SER A 102 -5.25 -11.77 5.12
N VAL A 103 -4.38 -11.51 4.16
CA VAL A 103 -3.10 -10.82 4.37
C VAL A 103 -3.34 -9.32 4.41
N THR A 104 -2.94 -8.69 5.49
CA THR A 104 -2.99 -7.23 5.68
C THR A 104 -1.64 -6.63 6.03
N LYS A 105 -0.62 -7.50 6.12
CA LYS A 105 0.77 -7.17 6.38
C LYS A 105 1.66 -8.17 5.67
N ILE A 106 2.78 -7.71 5.17
CA ILE A 106 3.91 -8.53 4.70
C ILE A 106 5.19 -8.03 5.36
N ASP A 107 6.03 -8.95 5.79
CA ASP A 107 7.31 -8.61 6.39
C ASP A 107 8.38 -8.36 5.31
N GLU A 108 9.48 -7.73 5.67
CA GLU A 108 10.60 -7.46 4.78
C GLU A 108 11.10 -8.72 4.09
N GLY A 109 11.10 -8.74 2.75
CA GLY A 109 11.59 -9.86 1.95
C GLY A 109 10.74 -11.11 2.02
N GLU A 110 9.55 -11.07 2.63
CA GLU A 110 8.63 -12.19 2.70
C GLU A 110 8.07 -12.54 1.31
N GLN A 111 8.18 -13.80 0.92
CA GLN A 111 7.58 -14.28 -0.33
C GLN A 111 6.09 -14.49 -0.13
N ILE A 112 5.28 -13.73 -0.86
CA ILE A 112 3.83 -13.82 -0.80
C ILE A 112 3.21 -13.65 -2.18
N GLY A 113 2.12 -14.38 -2.44
CA GLY A 113 1.44 -14.31 -3.73
C GLY A 113 2.24 -14.94 -4.86
N GLU A 114 2.04 -14.44 -6.07
CA GLU A 114 2.67 -14.91 -7.30
C GLU A 114 3.40 -13.76 -7.99
N GLU A 115 4.72 -13.84 -8.05
CA GLU A 115 5.53 -12.84 -8.73
C GLU A 115 5.59 -13.08 -10.23
N ILE A 116 5.58 -12.01 -11.01
CA ILE A 116 5.83 -12.03 -12.45
C ILE A 116 7.02 -11.14 -12.81
N LYS A 117 7.53 -11.29 -14.03
CA LYS A 117 8.72 -10.57 -14.48
C LYS A 117 8.56 -9.07 -14.38
N ASN A 118 9.51 -8.42 -13.71
CA ASN A 118 9.69 -6.97 -13.68
C ASN A 118 10.40 -6.47 -14.96
N SER A 119 10.76 -5.19 -15.03
CA SER A 119 11.43 -4.61 -16.20
C SER A 119 12.87 -5.12 -16.43
N TRP A 120 13.51 -5.71 -15.40
CA TRP A 120 14.79 -6.43 -15.54
C TRP A 120 14.62 -7.84 -16.10
N GLY A 121 13.38 -8.36 -16.22
CA GLY A 121 13.10 -9.74 -16.57
C GLY A 121 13.14 -10.72 -15.38
N PHE A 122 13.25 -10.25 -14.15
CA PHE A 122 13.30 -11.07 -12.95
C PHE A 122 11.93 -11.22 -12.30
N THR A 123 11.64 -12.40 -11.75
CA THR A 123 10.44 -12.70 -10.94
C THR A 123 10.75 -12.49 -9.46
N LYS A 124 11.23 -11.30 -9.12
CA LYS A 124 11.56 -10.87 -7.75
C LYS A 124 11.57 -9.36 -7.67
N TYR A 125 11.57 -8.86 -6.45
CA TYR A 125 11.90 -7.46 -6.19
C TYR A 125 13.32 -7.14 -6.66
N SER A 126 13.50 -5.95 -7.22
CA SER A 126 14.81 -5.36 -7.50
C SER A 126 14.73 -3.88 -7.10
N GLY A 127 15.49 -3.52 -6.09
CA GLY A 127 15.38 -2.22 -5.42
C GLY A 127 15.85 -1.04 -6.25
N PRO A 128 15.71 0.17 -5.69
CA PRO A 128 16.17 1.40 -6.29
C PRO A 128 17.65 1.39 -6.69
N LYS A 129 17.92 1.75 -7.93
CA LYS A 129 19.28 1.95 -8.47
C LYS A 129 19.24 3.02 -9.57
N PRO A 130 18.91 4.28 -9.22
CA PRO A 130 18.81 5.33 -10.24
C PRO A 130 20.17 5.57 -10.90
N PRO A 131 20.22 5.77 -12.22
CA PRO A 131 21.48 6.04 -12.93
C PRO A 131 22.04 7.41 -12.59
N SER A 132 21.17 8.38 -12.27
CA SER A 132 21.52 9.74 -11.86
C SER A 132 20.39 10.37 -11.04
N GLY A 133 20.72 11.36 -10.21
CA GLY A 133 19.72 12.16 -9.50
C GLY A 133 18.88 11.39 -8.51
N LYS A 134 17.70 11.93 -8.23
CA LYS A 134 16.73 11.41 -7.27
C LYS A 134 15.50 10.91 -8.01
N HIS A 135 15.15 9.62 -7.84
CA HIS A 135 13.97 9.00 -8.41
C HIS A 135 12.90 8.72 -7.35
N ARG A 136 11.65 8.60 -7.80
CA ARG A 136 10.48 8.24 -7.00
C ARG A 136 10.08 6.81 -7.31
N TYR A 137 9.75 6.06 -6.27
CA TYR A 137 9.33 4.65 -6.36
C TYR A 137 7.94 4.51 -5.76
N TYR A 138 6.98 4.15 -6.58
CA TYR A 138 5.56 4.07 -6.22
C TYR A 138 5.18 2.62 -5.97
N PHE A 139 4.98 2.24 -4.71
CA PHE A 139 4.41 0.96 -4.32
C PHE A 139 2.89 1.09 -4.36
N LYS A 140 2.28 0.56 -5.42
CA LYS A 140 0.83 0.61 -5.67
C LYS A 140 0.21 -0.70 -5.26
N LEU A 141 -0.67 -0.66 -4.25
CA LEU A 141 -1.47 -1.78 -3.78
C LEU A 141 -2.85 -1.70 -4.39
N TYR A 142 -3.26 -2.76 -5.07
CA TYR A 142 -4.57 -2.89 -5.70
C TYR A 142 -5.42 -3.89 -4.94
N ALA A 143 -6.62 -3.49 -4.53
CA ALA A 143 -7.66 -4.38 -4.02
C ALA A 143 -8.47 -4.94 -5.19
N ILE A 144 -8.53 -6.25 -5.34
CA ILE A 144 -9.07 -6.96 -6.51
C ILE A 144 -10.34 -7.71 -6.11
N ARG A 145 -11.40 -7.64 -6.95
CA ARG A 145 -12.69 -8.33 -6.73
C ARG A 145 -12.71 -9.80 -7.13
N GLU A 146 -11.60 -10.31 -7.62
CA GLU A 146 -11.43 -11.72 -8.00
C GLU A 146 -10.44 -12.42 -7.08
N ASP A 147 -10.61 -13.71 -6.88
CA ASP A 147 -9.69 -14.51 -6.08
C ASP A 147 -8.32 -14.64 -6.75
N LYS A 148 -8.31 -14.65 -8.11
CA LYS A 148 -7.08 -14.77 -8.91
C LYS A 148 -7.10 -13.87 -10.14
N LEU A 149 -5.95 -13.25 -10.39
CA LEU A 149 -5.56 -12.64 -11.65
C LEU A 149 -4.78 -13.69 -12.46
N VAL A 150 -5.15 -13.87 -13.73
CA VAL A 150 -4.58 -14.93 -14.60
C VAL A 150 -3.46 -14.45 -15.53
N ALA A 151 -3.31 -13.14 -15.68
CA ALA A 151 -2.29 -12.54 -16.53
C ALA A 151 -0.88 -13.00 -16.14
N ARG A 152 -0.05 -13.30 -17.14
CA ARG A 152 1.33 -13.78 -16.97
C ARG A 152 2.39 -12.75 -17.37
N THR A 153 1.99 -11.63 -17.93
CA THR A 153 2.87 -10.53 -18.32
C THR A 153 2.45 -9.24 -17.64
N LEU A 154 3.38 -8.33 -17.39
CA LEU A 154 3.11 -7.04 -16.75
C LEU A 154 2.03 -6.23 -17.49
N ASN A 155 2.12 -6.14 -18.83
CA ASN A 155 1.15 -5.37 -19.61
C ASN A 155 -0.27 -5.96 -19.55
N ALA A 156 -0.39 -7.29 -19.62
CA ALA A 156 -1.68 -7.96 -19.46
C ALA A 156 -2.22 -7.79 -18.04
N LEU A 157 -1.34 -7.89 -17.02
CA LEU A 157 -1.72 -7.71 -15.62
C LEU A 157 -2.25 -6.29 -15.35
N ARG A 158 -1.60 -5.25 -15.87
CA ARG A 158 -2.09 -3.88 -15.72
C ARG A 158 -3.51 -3.71 -16.28
N LYS A 159 -3.76 -4.25 -17.48
CA LYS A 159 -5.10 -4.23 -18.08
C LYS A 159 -6.12 -5.01 -17.25
N GLU A 160 -5.74 -6.18 -16.75
CA GLU A 160 -6.60 -7.01 -15.91
C GLU A 160 -6.92 -6.33 -14.58
N ILE A 161 -5.93 -5.69 -13.93
CA ILE A 161 -6.10 -4.90 -12.71
C ILE A 161 -7.08 -3.74 -12.93
N GLU A 162 -6.94 -2.96 -14.00
CA GLU A 162 -7.81 -1.82 -14.28
C GLU A 162 -9.30 -2.23 -14.37
N VAL A 163 -9.58 -3.40 -14.91
CA VAL A 163 -10.95 -3.93 -15.01
C VAL A 163 -11.47 -4.50 -13.69
N LYS A 164 -10.58 -5.10 -12.87
CA LYS A 164 -10.95 -5.89 -11.69
C LYS A 164 -10.70 -5.22 -10.34
N LYS A 165 -9.99 -4.09 -10.31
CA LYS A 165 -9.73 -3.38 -9.05
C LYS A 165 -11.00 -2.76 -8.47
N VAL A 166 -11.13 -2.78 -7.16
CA VAL A 166 -12.16 -2.11 -6.36
C VAL A 166 -11.58 -1.00 -5.49
N GLY A 167 -10.26 -0.88 -5.47
CA GLY A 167 -9.54 0.17 -4.78
C GLY A 167 -8.05 0.13 -5.10
N GLU A 168 -7.42 1.27 -4.86
CA GLU A 168 -5.98 1.47 -5.05
C GLU A 168 -5.44 2.32 -3.90
N ALA A 169 -4.26 1.95 -3.39
CA ALA A 169 -3.51 2.70 -2.40
C ALA A 169 -2.05 2.78 -2.82
N THR A 170 -1.40 3.90 -2.52
CA THR A 170 -0.02 4.13 -2.95
C THR A 170 0.84 4.60 -1.78
N LEU A 171 2.03 4.00 -1.64
CA LEU A 171 3.13 4.50 -0.83
C LEU A 171 4.27 4.89 -1.76
N MET A 172 4.71 6.14 -1.72
CA MET A 172 5.83 6.62 -2.52
C MET A 172 7.07 6.78 -1.65
N GLY A 173 8.18 6.23 -2.08
CA GLY A 173 9.51 6.50 -1.52
C GLY A 173 10.44 7.12 -2.54
N THR A 174 11.56 7.65 -2.09
CA THR A 174 12.60 8.24 -2.96
C THR A 174 13.94 7.57 -2.72
N TYR A 175 14.78 7.55 -3.73
CA TYR A 175 16.16 7.13 -3.60
C TYR A 175 17.03 7.95 -4.58
N SER A 176 18.24 8.30 -4.16
CA SER A 176 19.19 9.04 -4.98
C SER A 176 20.43 8.19 -5.22
N LYS A 177 21.04 8.35 -6.39
CA LYS A 177 22.41 7.90 -6.58
C LYS A 177 23.32 8.64 -5.59
N GLU A 178 24.07 7.89 -4.81
CA GLU A 178 25.18 8.41 -3.99
C GLU A 178 26.36 8.81 -4.86
#